data_389564984507188b74042d40a48afdb2
#
_entry.id   389564984507188b74042d40a48afdb2
#
_cell.length_a   1.000
_cell.length_b   1.000
_cell.length_c   1.000
_cell.angle_alpha   90.00
_cell.angle_beta   90.00
_cell.angle_gamma   90.00
#
_symmetry.space_group_name_H-M   'P 1'
#
loop_
_entity.id
_entity.type
_entity.pdbx_description
1 polymer ?
#
loop_
_entity_poly.entity_id
_entity_poly.type
_entity_poly.pdbx_seq_one_letter_code
_entity_poly.pdbx_strand_id
1 'polypeptide(L)'
;MADKKILIVDYDAASLDNIAKLLKAHKYRPIVAADGRAGYAAFQAEKPDLVVIEAMLPKLHGFDLTQKISRETQGRTPVILITSLYKGPKYRQEALNALGASEYFEKPLDPEAFIAAVKRLLHDEDDFEEELPDSNAVIASLSRRRGHASPRGEAKPAHKGQRP
;
A
#
# COMPACT_ATOMS: atom_id res chain seq x y z
N MET A 1 5.94 -10.35 -17.11
CA MET A 1 4.93 -9.39 -16.71
C MET A 1 5.48 -7.99 -16.70
N ALA A 2 4.66 -7.04 -17.09
CA ALA A 2 5.09 -5.66 -17.06
C ALA A 2 5.30 -5.21 -15.61
N ASP A 3 6.36 -4.46 -15.41
CA ASP A 3 6.62 -3.91 -14.09
C ASP A 3 5.58 -2.85 -13.77
N LYS A 4 5.06 -2.89 -12.56
CA LYS A 4 4.12 -1.88 -12.14
C LYS A 4 4.85 -0.61 -11.74
N LYS A 5 4.27 0.51 -12.11
CA LYS A 5 4.86 1.82 -11.85
C LYS A 5 4.37 2.39 -10.55
N ILE A 6 5.28 2.89 -9.75
CA ILE A 6 4.93 3.52 -8.47
C ILE A 6 5.56 4.90 -8.45
N LEU A 7 4.73 5.92 -8.37
CA LEU A 7 5.19 7.29 -8.27
C LEU A 7 5.44 7.63 -6.81
N ILE A 8 6.58 8.20 -6.51
CA ILE A 8 6.95 8.64 -5.16
C ILE A 8 7.12 10.14 -5.18
N VAL A 9 6.36 10.84 -4.35
CA VAL A 9 6.42 12.29 -4.25
C VAL A 9 6.88 12.66 -2.85
N ASP A 10 8.10 13.18 -2.74
CA ASP A 10 8.69 13.53 -1.45
C ASP A 10 9.75 14.60 -1.70
N TYR A 11 9.83 15.57 -0.81
CA TYR A 11 10.79 16.65 -0.95
C TYR A 11 12.19 16.28 -0.46
N ASP A 12 12.30 15.22 0.32
CA ASP A 12 13.56 14.79 0.92
C ASP A 12 14.24 13.79 0.00
N ALA A 13 15.40 14.19 -0.55
CA ALA A 13 16.11 13.36 -1.52
C ALA A 13 16.50 12.00 -0.96
N ALA A 14 16.89 11.95 0.31
CA ALA A 14 17.27 10.68 0.93
C ALA A 14 16.07 9.76 1.04
N SER A 15 14.93 10.30 1.42
CA SER A 15 13.69 9.52 1.51
C SER A 15 13.28 8.99 0.14
N LEU A 16 13.33 9.85 -0.88
CA LEU A 16 13.03 9.42 -2.25
C LEU A 16 13.92 8.26 -2.67
N ASP A 17 15.23 8.41 -2.44
CA ASP A 17 16.17 7.40 -2.86
C ASP A 17 15.94 6.08 -2.13
N ASN A 18 15.70 6.14 -0.83
CA ASN A 18 15.50 4.94 -0.04
C ASN A 18 14.24 4.19 -0.46
N ILE A 19 13.14 4.92 -0.67
CA ILE A 19 11.90 4.29 -1.08
C ILE A 19 12.03 3.72 -2.50
N ALA A 20 12.69 4.47 -3.39
CA ALA A 20 12.86 4.00 -4.76
C ALA A 20 13.69 2.71 -4.80
N LYS A 21 14.76 2.66 -4.01
CA LYS A 21 15.59 1.46 -3.96
C LYS A 21 14.82 0.27 -3.40
N LEU A 22 14.03 0.52 -2.37
CA LEU A 22 13.22 -0.54 -1.77
C LEU A 22 12.22 -1.10 -2.78
N LEU A 23 11.57 -0.23 -3.52
CA LEU A 23 10.60 -0.66 -4.53
C LEU A 23 11.26 -1.41 -5.67
N LYS A 24 12.44 -0.95 -6.11
CA LYS A 24 13.18 -1.65 -7.15
C LYS A 24 13.57 -3.05 -6.70
N ALA A 25 13.94 -3.21 -5.44
CA ALA A 25 14.32 -4.52 -4.91
C ALA A 25 13.16 -5.49 -5.00
N HIS A 26 11.94 -4.99 -5.02
CA HIS A 26 10.75 -5.82 -5.15
C HIS A 26 10.17 -5.78 -6.56
N LYS A 27 10.98 -5.33 -7.53
CA LYS A 27 10.66 -5.40 -8.95
C LYS A 27 9.55 -4.45 -9.39
N TYR A 28 9.41 -3.35 -8.67
CA TYR A 28 8.54 -2.26 -9.10
C TYR A 28 9.38 -1.20 -9.79
N ARG A 29 8.70 -0.41 -10.62
CA ARG A 29 9.36 0.65 -11.37
C ARG A 29 9.06 2.00 -10.71
N PRO A 30 10.03 2.59 -9.99
CA PRO A 30 9.78 3.85 -9.30
C PRO A 30 9.90 5.03 -10.24
N ILE A 31 9.04 6.00 -10.02
CA ILE A 31 9.08 7.31 -10.67
C ILE A 31 9.10 8.32 -9.53
N VAL A 32 9.99 9.30 -9.57
CA VAL A 32 10.16 10.20 -8.44
C VAL A 32 9.83 11.63 -8.83
N ALA A 33 9.30 12.37 -7.87
CA ALA A 33 9.03 13.79 -8.00
C ALA A 33 9.30 14.44 -6.65
N ALA A 34 9.82 15.67 -6.67
CA ALA A 34 10.30 16.33 -5.46
C ALA A 34 9.31 17.33 -4.86
N ASP A 35 8.24 17.63 -5.54
CA ASP A 35 7.22 18.54 -5.02
C ASP A 35 5.85 18.13 -5.54
N GLY A 36 4.81 18.74 -4.97
CA GLY A 36 3.46 18.34 -5.31
C GLY A 36 3.06 18.64 -6.73
N ARG A 37 3.58 19.73 -7.28
CA ARG A 37 3.24 20.09 -8.66
C ARG A 37 3.90 19.15 -9.64
N ALA A 38 5.19 18.86 -9.43
CA ALA A 38 5.89 17.87 -10.25
C ALA A 38 5.27 16.49 -10.09
N GLY A 39 4.81 16.19 -8.88
CA GLY A 39 4.13 14.92 -8.61
C GLY A 39 2.86 14.79 -9.42
N TYR A 40 2.06 15.83 -9.45
CA TYR A 40 0.81 15.79 -10.21
C TYR A 40 1.09 15.65 -11.70
N ALA A 41 2.09 16.38 -12.21
CA ALA A 41 2.45 16.28 -13.62
C ALA A 41 2.93 14.86 -13.96
N ALA A 42 3.73 14.26 -13.09
CA ALA A 42 4.19 12.89 -13.31
C ALA A 42 3.04 11.90 -13.26
N PHE A 43 2.09 12.12 -12.34
CA PHE A 43 0.91 11.29 -12.26
C PHE A 43 0.14 11.30 -13.57
N GLN A 44 -0.05 12.48 -14.15
CA GLN A 44 -0.79 12.58 -15.40
C GLN A 44 -0.03 11.95 -16.57
N ALA A 45 1.28 12.15 -16.62
CA ALA A 45 2.09 11.68 -17.74
C ALA A 45 2.33 10.18 -17.70
N GLU A 46 2.60 9.64 -16.51
CA GLU A 46 3.05 8.26 -16.37
C GLU A 46 1.93 7.29 -16.05
N LYS A 47 0.82 7.78 -15.53
CA LYS A 47 -0.31 6.95 -15.14
C LYS A 47 0.13 5.79 -14.25
N PRO A 48 0.72 6.09 -13.10
CA PRO A 48 1.25 5.04 -12.23
C PRO A 48 0.15 4.14 -11.67
N ASP A 49 0.56 2.97 -11.26
CA ASP A 49 -0.36 2.00 -10.66
C ASP A 49 -0.61 2.29 -9.19
N LEU A 50 0.29 3.03 -8.54
CA LEU A 50 0.18 3.40 -7.14
C LEU A 50 1.00 4.65 -6.92
N VAL A 51 0.61 5.48 -5.97
CA VAL A 51 1.33 6.71 -5.65
C VAL A 51 1.65 6.75 -4.17
N VAL A 52 2.90 7.09 -3.84
CA VAL A 52 3.34 7.29 -2.47
C VAL A 52 3.61 8.77 -2.30
N ILE A 53 2.97 9.42 -1.35
CA ILE A 53 3.01 10.87 -1.22
C ILE A 53 3.38 11.27 0.21
N GLU A 54 4.43 12.09 0.34
CA GLU A 54 4.74 12.73 1.62
C GLU A 54 3.72 13.83 1.88
N ALA A 55 3.21 13.88 3.10
CA ALA A 55 2.17 14.86 3.43
C ALA A 55 2.66 16.30 3.30
N MET A 56 3.89 16.56 3.77
CA MET A 56 4.47 17.91 3.70
C MET A 56 5.25 18.07 2.41
N LEU A 57 4.68 18.79 1.46
CA LEU A 57 5.30 19.01 0.16
C LEU A 57 5.27 20.49 -0.19
N PRO A 58 6.30 21.00 -0.86
CA PRO A 58 6.20 22.34 -1.42
C PRO A 58 5.31 22.33 -2.66
N LYS A 59 4.78 23.49 -2.96
CA LYS A 59 4.01 23.83 -4.16
C LYS A 59 2.61 23.25 -4.21
N LEU A 60 2.41 22.02 -3.78
CA LEU A 60 1.08 21.45 -3.65
C LEU A 60 1.15 20.45 -2.51
N HIS A 61 0.44 20.73 -1.42
CA HIS A 61 0.49 19.94 -0.21
C HIS A 61 0.06 18.49 -0.49
N GLY A 62 0.70 17.57 0.23
CA GLY A 62 0.44 16.15 0.00
C GLY A 62 -0.99 15.73 0.24
N PHE A 63 -1.66 16.34 1.22
CA PHE A 63 -3.08 16.05 1.45
C PHE A 63 -3.93 16.47 0.24
N ASP A 64 -3.64 17.64 -0.31
CA ASP A 64 -4.39 18.14 -1.48
C ASP A 64 -4.09 17.28 -2.70
N LEU A 65 -2.84 16.88 -2.88
CA LEU A 65 -2.48 16.02 -3.99
C LEU A 65 -3.16 14.66 -3.89
N THR A 66 -3.20 14.10 -2.68
CA THR A 66 -3.87 12.83 -2.44
C THR A 66 -5.35 12.91 -2.83
N GLN A 67 -6.01 13.96 -2.34
CA GLN A 67 -7.44 14.10 -2.63
C GLN A 67 -7.68 14.30 -4.11
N LYS A 68 -6.82 15.07 -4.76
CA LYS A 68 -6.95 15.32 -6.19
C LYS A 68 -6.82 14.03 -7.00
N ILE A 69 -5.82 13.23 -6.70
CA ILE A 69 -5.61 11.96 -7.40
C ILE A 69 -6.76 11.00 -7.11
N SER A 70 -7.17 10.92 -5.85
CA SER A 70 -8.27 10.04 -5.47
C SER A 70 -9.55 10.39 -6.23
N ARG A 71 -9.86 11.67 -6.32
CA ARG A 71 -11.06 12.11 -7.02
C ARG A 71 -10.97 11.85 -8.51
N GLU A 72 -9.82 12.17 -9.11
CA GLU A 72 -9.68 12.01 -10.56
C GLU A 72 -9.71 10.57 -11.00
N THR A 73 -9.23 9.66 -10.16
CA THR A 73 -9.24 8.24 -10.49
C THR A 73 -10.44 7.52 -9.91
N GLN A 74 -11.27 8.23 -9.14
CA GLN A 74 -12.40 7.61 -8.45
C GLN A 74 -11.92 6.47 -7.55
N GLY A 75 -10.77 6.67 -6.92
CA GLY A 75 -10.19 5.70 -6.01
C GLY A 75 -9.50 4.53 -6.67
N ARG A 76 -9.42 4.51 -8.00
CA ARG A 76 -8.82 3.37 -8.68
C ARG A 76 -7.30 3.30 -8.54
N THR A 77 -6.64 4.44 -8.41
CA THR A 77 -5.21 4.48 -8.17
C THR A 77 -4.97 4.62 -6.67
N PRO A 78 -4.48 3.58 -6.01
CA PRO A 78 -4.25 3.67 -4.56
C PRO A 78 -3.16 4.69 -4.24
N VAL A 79 -3.35 5.36 -3.12
CA VAL A 79 -2.41 6.36 -2.63
C VAL A 79 -1.99 5.97 -1.22
N ILE A 80 -0.68 5.91 -1.00
CA ILE A 80 -0.12 5.74 0.33
C ILE A 80 0.45 7.08 0.76
N LEU A 81 -0.10 7.62 1.85
CA LEU A 81 0.44 8.84 2.45
C LEU A 81 1.52 8.47 3.45
N ILE A 82 2.63 9.20 3.43
CA ILE A 82 3.68 9.03 4.42
C ILE A 82 3.96 10.39 5.05
N THR A 83 4.39 10.39 6.30
CA THR A 83 4.63 11.65 6.98
C THR A 83 5.66 11.52 8.10
N SER A 84 6.49 12.56 8.24
CA SER A 84 7.36 12.69 9.39
C SER A 84 6.79 13.65 10.43
N LEU A 85 5.72 14.34 10.09
CA LEU A 85 5.20 15.42 10.91
C LEU A 85 3.80 15.17 11.47
N TYR A 86 2.87 14.73 10.64
CA TYR A 86 1.48 14.55 11.07
C TYR A 86 1.27 13.16 11.62
N LYS A 87 1.45 13.01 12.91
CA LYS A 87 1.43 11.70 13.56
C LYS A 87 0.21 11.56 14.43
N GLY A 88 -0.21 10.32 14.61
CA GLY A 88 -1.33 10.00 15.48
C GLY A 88 -2.57 9.56 14.73
N PRO A 89 -3.51 8.94 15.47
CA PRO A 89 -4.69 8.34 14.84
C PRO A 89 -5.60 9.33 14.14
N LYS A 90 -5.63 10.57 14.61
CA LYS A 90 -6.50 11.57 14.03
C LYS A 90 -6.13 11.84 12.58
N TYR A 91 -4.83 12.02 12.31
CA TYR A 91 -4.38 12.30 10.95
C TYR A 91 -4.58 11.09 10.06
N ARG A 92 -4.32 9.91 10.61
CA ARG A 92 -4.53 8.69 9.86
C ARG A 92 -6.00 8.53 9.46
N GLN A 93 -6.91 8.77 10.39
CA GLN A 93 -8.33 8.64 10.09
C GLN A 93 -8.77 9.64 9.03
N GLU A 94 -8.29 10.87 9.13
CA GLU A 94 -8.64 11.87 8.14
C GLU A 94 -8.11 11.49 6.77
N ALA A 95 -6.89 11.01 6.70
CA ALA A 95 -6.29 10.62 5.43
C ALA A 95 -7.10 9.50 4.77
N LEU A 96 -7.47 8.50 5.54
CA LEU A 96 -8.18 7.34 4.99
C LEU A 96 -9.63 7.66 4.68
N ASN A 97 -10.28 8.46 5.52
CA ASN A 97 -11.74 8.65 5.40
C ASN A 97 -12.09 9.87 4.57
N ALA A 98 -11.31 10.94 4.65
CA ALA A 98 -11.67 12.19 3.99
C ALA A 98 -10.85 12.47 2.75
N LEU A 99 -9.59 12.07 2.72
CA LEU A 99 -8.70 12.42 1.61
C LEU A 99 -8.62 11.32 0.57
N GLY A 100 -9.10 10.14 0.88
CA GLY A 100 -9.09 9.04 -0.07
C GLY A 100 -7.79 8.27 -0.13
N ALA A 101 -6.93 8.42 0.88
CA ALA A 101 -5.71 7.60 0.95
C ALA A 101 -6.08 6.16 1.22
N SER A 102 -5.31 5.26 0.64
CA SER A 102 -5.50 3.83 0.84
C SER A 102 -4.75 3.33 2.06
N GLU A 103 -3.65 4.02 2.42
CA GLU A 103 -2.86 3.67 3.58
C GLU A 103 -2.10 4.90 4.07
N TYR A 104 -1.66 4.86 5.33
CA TYR A 104 -1.00 6.00 5.96
C TYR A 104 0.11 5.48 6.85
N PHE A 105 1.34 5.92 6.59
CA PHE A 105 2.50 5.51 7.37
C PHE A 105 3.22 6.69 7.96
N GLU A 106 3.69 6.54 9.18
CA GLU A 106 4.55 7.52 9.82
C GLU A 106 6.01 7.13 9.60
N LYS A 107 6.85 8.14 9.39
CA LYS A 107 8.28 7.89 9.26
C LYS A 107 8.91 7.76 10.64
N PRO A 108 9.94 6.95 10.81
CA PRO A 108 10.62 6.17 9.77
C PRO A 108 9.78 4.98 9.35
N LEU A 109 9.81 4.69 8.05
CA LEU A 109 9.03 3.59 7.50
C LEU A 109 9.59 2.25 7.94
N ASP A 110 8.68 1.34 8.29
CA ASP A 110 9.03 -0.06 8.42
C ASP A 110 8.98 -0.67 7.02
N PRO A 111 10.12 -1.09 6.45
CA PRO A 111 10.13 -1.55 5.06
C PRO A 111 9.21 -2.73 4.81
N GLU A 112 9.13 -3.65 5.76
CA GLU A 112 8.29 -4.83 5.56
C GLU A 112 6.81 -4.47 5.54
N ALA A 113 6.40 -3.62 6.47
CA ALA A 113 5.00 -3.19 6.52
C ALA A 113 4.64 -2.39 5.28
N PHE A 114 5.56 -1.54 4.83
CA PHE A 114 5.33 -0.72 3.65
C PHE A 114 5.18 -1.58 2.40
N ILE A 115 6.09 -2.52 2.19
CA ILE A 115 6.03 -3.38 1.01
C ILE A 115 4.80 -4.28 1.06
N ALA A 116 4.42 -4.76 2.26
CA ALA A 116 3.20 -5.55 2.38
C ALA A 116 1.98 -4.76 1.93
N ALA A 117 1.92 -3.48 2.29
CA ALA A 117 0.81 -2.63 1.86
C ALA A 117 0.83 -2.42 0.34
N VAL A 118 2.01 -2.20 -0.22
CA VAL A 118 2.14 -2.02 -1.68
C VAL A 118 1.62 -3.26 -2.40
N LYS A 119 2.06 -4.43 -1.97
CA LYS A 119 1.63 -5.67 -2.62
C LYS A 119 0.13 -5.89 -2.47
N ARG A 120 -0.41 -5.62 -1.29
CA ARG A 120 -1.84 -5.79 -1.08
C ARG A 120 -2.63 -4.85 -1.99
N LEU A 121 -2.22 -3.59 -2.08
CA LEU A 121 -2.96 -2.62 -2.87
C LEU A 121 -2.85 -2.88 -4.36
N LEU A 122 -1.76 -3.49 -4.81
CA LEU A 122 -1.56 -3.82 -6.20
C LEU A 122 -1.97 -5.25 -6.53
N HIS A 123 -2.46 -5.98 -5.54
CA HIS A 123 -2.88 -7.37 -5.71
C HIS A 123 -1.75 -8.26 -6.18
N ASP A 124 -0.56 -8.05 -5.61
CA ASP A 124 0.62 -8.83 -5.93
C ASP A 124 0.93 -9.87 -4.87
N GLU A 125 -0.04 -10.19 -4.03
CA GLU A 125 0.17 -11.15 -2.95
C GLU A 125 0.31 -12.57 -3.47
N ASP A 126 -0.05 -12.80 -4.72
CA ASP A 126 0.11 -14.10 -5.34
C ASP A 126 1.55 -14.58 -5.35
N ASP A 127 2.49 -13.65 -5.39
CA ASP A 127 3.90 -14.00 -5.33
C ASP A 127 4.22 -14.80 -4.08
N PHE A 128 3.59 -14.41 -2.98
CA PHE A 128 3.78 -15.12 -1.74
C PHE A 128 3.27 -16.56 -1.84
N GLU A 129 2.12 -16.74 -2.47
CA GLU A 129 1.55 -18.07 -2.63
C GLU A 129 2.43 -18.96 -3.50
N GLU A 130 3.05 -18.38 -4.48
CA GLU A 130 3.91 -19.12 -5.39
C GLU A 130 5.16 -19.62 -4.70
N GLU A 131 5.53 -19.01 -3.61
CA GLU A 131 6.70 -19.44 -2.87
C GLU A 131 6.43 -20.58 -1.93
N LEU A 132 5.19 -20.98 -1.80
CA LEU A 132 4.85 -22.09 -0.93
C LEU A 132 5.33 -23.40 -1.55
N PRO A 133 5.70 -24.37 -0.72
CA PRO A 133 6.43 -25.54 -1.20
C PRO A 133 5.75 -26.29 -2.32
N ASP A 134 4.50 -26.59 -2.16
CA ASP A 134 3.76 -27.17 -3.26
C ASP A 134 2.28 -27.04 -2.95
N SER A 135 1.51 -27.15 -4.02
CA SER A 135 0.09 -26.92 -3.91
C SER A 135 -0.60 -27.91 -2.99
N ASN A 136 -0.17 -29.14 -3.07
CA ASN A 136 -0.81 -30.16 -2.26
C ASN A 136 -0.50 -29.97 -0.79
N ALA A 137 0.75 -29.65 -0.47
CA ALA A 137 1.09 -29.37 0.91
C ALA A 137 0.35 -28.14 1.40
N VAL A 138 0.23 -27.14 0.55
CA VAL A 138 -0.49 -25.94 0.89
C VAL A 138 -1.95 -26.24 1.12
N ILE A 139 -2.55 -27.03 0.26
CA ILE A 139 -3.94 -27.39 0.42
C ILE A 139 -4.17 -28.12 1.71
N ALA A 140 -3.29 -29.04 2.03
CA ALA A 140 -3.38 -29.74 3.29
C ALA A 140 -3.28 -28.78 4.45
N SER A 141 -2.42 -27.77 4.31
CA SER A 141 -2.32 -26.74 5.33
C SER A 141 -3.52 -25.85 5.38
N LEU A 142 -4.03 -25.49 4.22
CA LEU A 142 -5.13 -24.56 4.14
C LEU A 142 -6.41 -25.12 4.65
N SER A 143 -6.59 -26.42 4.52
CA SER A 143 -7.80 -27.01 5.06
C SER A 143 -7.85 -26.84 6.56
N ARG A 144 -6.77 -26.41 7.16
CA ARG A 144 -6.73 -26.08 8.58
C ARG A 144 -6.95 -24.63 8.85
N ARG A 145 -6.65 -23.80 7.92
CA ARG A 145 -6.62 -22.40 8.21
C ARG A 145 -7.85 -21.67 7.84
N ARG A 146 -8.50 -22.23 7.19
CA ARG A 146 -9.53 -21.41 6.66
C ARG A 146 -10.82 -21.66 7.24
N GLY A 147 -9.10 -22.13 7.42
CA GLY A 147 -9.64 -21.88 7.95
C GLY A 147 -9.75 -21.75 8.16
N HIS A 148 -9.38 -22.26 8.22
CA HIS A 148 -9.71 -21.90 8.68
C HIS A 148 -10.04 -21.61 8.75
N ALA A 149 -9.62 -22.20 8.69
CA ALA A 149 -10.09 -21.97 9.04
C ALA A 149 -10.64 -22.12 9.25
N SER A 150 -10.44 -22.66 9.30
CA SER A 150 -11.09 -22.70 9.81
C SER A 150 -11.52 -22.87 10.17
N PRO A 151 -11.26 -23.34 10.21
CA PRO A 151 -11.86 -23.34 10.78
C PRO A 151 -12.19 -23.22 11.28
N ARG A 152 -11.94 -23.35 11.39
CA ARG A 152 -12.41 -23.07 12.03
C ARG A 152 -12.96 -22.84 12.27
N GLY A 153 -12.60 -23.69 11.94
CA GLY A 153 -13.16 -23.35 12.44
C GLY A 153 -13.63 -23.50 12.36
N GLU A 154 -13.39 -23.90 12.54
CA GLU A 154 -14.00 -23.89 12.90
C GLU A 154 -14.55 -23.88 13.08
N ALA A 155 -14.11 -24.56 13.07
CA ALA A 155 -14.68 -24.40 13.57
C ALA A 155 -15.25 -24.44 13.78
N LYS A 156 -15.18 -24.67 13.93
CA LYS A 156 -15.80 -24.59 14.39
C LYS A 156 -16.52 -24.63 14.69
N PRO A 157 -16.36 -25.14 14.92
CA PRO A 157 -17.18 -25.10 15.44
C PRO A 157 -17.84 -25.04 15.86
N ALA A 158 -17.75 -25.42 15.90
CA ALA A 158 -18.50 -25.17 16.57
C ALA A 158 -19.10 -25.01 16.85
N HIS A 159 -19.28 -25.07 17.03
CA HIS A 159 -19.98 -24.68 17.63
C HIS A 159 -20.56 -24.60 17.65
N LYS A 160 -20.47 -24.93 17.90
CA LYS A 160 -21.11 -24.89 18.34
C LYS A 160 -21.82 -24.86 18.84
N GLY A 161 -21.65 -25.19 18.81
CA GLY A 161 -22.31 -25.07 19.52
C GLY A 161 -22.72 -25.17 19.80
N GLN A 162 -22.73 -25.30 20.00
CA GLN A 162 -23.16 -25.28 20.42
C GLN A 162 -23.69 -25.20 20.61
N ARG A 163 -23.53 -25.44 20.50
CA ARG A 163 -24.05 -25.34 20.77
C ARG A 163 -24.78 -25.52 21.04
N PRO A 164 -24.89 -25.90 21.12
CA PRO A 164 -25.69 -25.94 21.51
C PRO A 164 -26.37 -25.77 21.98
#